data_ca2fe328c733f1fa86d105b34ef9679c
#
_entry.id   ca2fe328c733f1fa86d105b34ef9679c
#
_cell.length_a   1.000
_cell.length_b   1.000
_cell.length_c   1.000
_cell.angle_alpha   90.00
_cell.angle_beta   90.00
_cell.angle_gamma   90.00
#
_symmetry.space_group_name_H-M   'P 1'
#
loop_
_entity.id
_entity.type
_entity.pdbx_description
1 polymer ?
#
loop_
_entity_poly.entity_id
_entity_poly.type
_entity_poly.pdbx_seq_one_letter_code
_entity_poly.pdbx_strand_id
1 'polypeptide(L)'
;EECGSVHLLLGLLRERVNYPAMFIEQQFGIDYERIEGLYPKPQPLPQDGSNLDSEFAGEQPLDWGAKSQEQRTKTSKTGTPALDKYGRDLTAQARNGELDPVVGRQAEIERVVQILSRRKKNNPILIGEPGVGKSAIVEGLALRIESGETATLAGKRIVSLDIASMVAGTTYRGQFEERMKSVINELHKHPEIILFVDEIHTIMGAGNAQGSLDAANILKPALARGEVQCIGATTISEYRKSIEKDGALERRFQKVMVQPTSAEETYAVLTRISEVYGAFHHVQYTEEALHACVKLTDRYITDRFFPDKAIDAMDEAGAWVNNEAMRRETKGERREVMETDIAFVVSRMS
;
A
#
# COMPACT_ATOMS: atom_id res chain seq x y z
N GLU A 1 -11.50 -21.56 -25.41
CA GLU A 1 -11.06 -20.57 -26.42
C GLU A 1 -10.35 -19.44 -25.69
N GLU A 2 -9.09 -19.18 -26.05
CA GLU A 2 -8.31 -18.12 -25.43
C GLU A 2 -8.83 -16.74 -25.87
N CYS A 3 -9.06 -15.85 -24.91
CA CYS A 3 -9.51 -14.48 -25.16
C CYS A 3 -8.32 -13.68 -25.73
N GLY A 4 -8.24 -13.54 -27.03
CA GLY A 4 -7.19 -12.81 -27.72
C GLY A 4 -7.44 -11.29 -27.73
N SER A 5 -6.41 -10.52 -28.14
CA SER A 5 -6.42 -9.04 -28.22
C SER A 5 -7.59 -8.47 -29.04
N VAL A 6 -8.10 -9.24 -30.00
CA VAL A 6 -9.25 -8.84 -30.84
C VAL A 6 -10.56 -8.89 -30.07
N HIS A 7 -10.74 -9.85 -29.18
CA HIS A 7 -11.92 -9.91 -28.31
C HIS A 7 -11.97 -8.72 -27.33
N LEU A 8 -10.79 -8.26 -26.86
CA LEU A 8 -10.67 -7.06 -26.04
C LEU A 8 -11.02 -5.80 -26.84
N LEU A 9 -10.57 -5.71 -28.10
CA LEU A 9 -10.87 -4.58 -28.96
C LEU A 9 -12.35 -4.52 -29.31
N LEU A 10 -12.99 -5.65 -29.63
CA LEU A 10 -14.43 -5.75 -29.86
C LEU A 10 -15.24 -5.37 -28.62
N GLY A 11 -14.80 -5.81 -27.43
CA GLY A 11 -15.41 -5.40 -26.16
C GLY A 11 -15.34 -3.90 -25.91
N LEU A 12 -14.20 -3.28 -26.21
CA LEU A 12 -13.96 -1.84 -26.09
C LEU A 12 -14.85 -1.02 -27.05
N LEU A 13 -14.99 -1.46 -28.30
CA LEU A 13 -15.78 -0.78 -29.32
C LEU A 13 -17.30 -0.99 -29.19
N ARG A 14 -17.72 -2.04 -28.47
CA ARG A 14 -19.16 -2.33 -28.24
C ARG A 14 -19.86 -1.25 -27.42
N GLU A 15 -19.16 -0.64 -26.48
CA GLU A 15 -19.66 0.47 -25.69
C GLU A 15 -19.29 1.82 -26.36
N ARG A 16 -20.12 2.29 -27.29
CA ARG A 16 -19.89 3.52 -28.09
C ARG A 16 -19.77 4.82 -27.27
N VAL A 17 -19.93 4.76 -25.96
CA VAL A 17 -19.95 5.94 -25.05
C VAL A 17 -18.61 6.17 -24.34
N ASN A 18 -17.65 5.26 -24.46
CA ASN A 18 -16.36 5.43 -23.79
C ASN A 18 -15.36 6.21 -24.68
N TYR A 19 -14.51 7.00 -24.03
CA TYR A 19 -13.53 7.84 -24.71
C TYR A 19 -12.58 7.09 -25.66
N PRO A 20 -12.04 5.90 -25.33
CA PRO A 20 -11.21 5.11 -26.24
C PRO A 20 -11.93 4.68 -27.51
N ALA A 21 -13.18 4.27 -27.44
CA ALA A 21 -13.97 3.87 -28.61
C ALA A 21 -14.21 5.07 -29.56
N MET A 22 -14.60 6.21 -29.03
CA MET A 22 -14.77 7.45 -29.81
C MET A 22 -13.46 7.92 -30.46
N PHE A 23 -12.33 7.79 -29.77
CA PHE A 23 -11.02 8.15 -30.30
C PHE A 23 -10.60 7.25 -31.48
N ILE A 24 -10.79 5.92 -31.33
CA ILE A 24 -10.49 4.93 -32.40
C ILE A 24 -11.37 5.17 -33.63
N GLU A 25 -12.64 5.43 -33.44
CA GLU A 25 -13.57 5.72 -34.51
C GLU A 25 -13.22 7.02 -35.26
N GLN A 26 -12.91 8.09 -34.54
CA GLN A 26 -12.53 9.39 -35.13
C GLN A 26 -11.17 9.40 -35.82
N GLN A 27 -10.18 8.74 -35.27
CA GLN A 27 -8.79 8.78 -35.80
C GLN A 27 -8.54 7.75 -36.90
N PHE A 28 -9.16 6.57 -36.80
CA PHE A 28 -8.88 5.44 -37.68
C PHE A 28 -10.08 4.99 -38.52
N GLY A 29 -11.26 5.52 -38.28
CA GLY A 29 -12.49 5.13 -38.97
C GLY A 29 -12.85 3.66 -38.73
N ILE A 30 -12.51 3.14 -37.55
CA ILE A 30 -12.73 1.75 -37.15
C ILE A 30 -13.88 1.73 -36.15
N ASP A 31 -14.99 1.10 -36.53
CA ASP A 31 -16.14 0.86 -35.67
C ASP A 31 -16.32 -0.63 -35.38
N TYR A 32 -17.24 -0.94 -34.44
CA TYR A 32 -17.55 -2.31 -34.05
C TYR A 32 -17.99 -3.19 -35.22
N GLU A 33 -18.87 -2.67 -36.09
CA GLU A 33 -19.46 -3.40 -37.21
C GLU A 33 -18.43 -3.80 -38.27
N ARG A 34 -17.42 -2.95 -38.46
CA ARG A 34 -16.34 -3.17 -39.41
C ARG A 34 -15.36 -4.26 -38.95
N ILE A 35 -15.10 -4.35 -37.66
CA ILE A 35 -14.26 -5.42 -37.10
C ILE A 35 -15.04 -6.73 -36.97
N GLU A 36 -16.30 -6.70 -36.54
CA GLU A 36 -17.15 -7.90 -36.44
C GLU A 36 -17.31 -8.57 -37.80
N GLY A 37 -17.42 -7.78 -38.89
CA GLY A 37 -17.54 -8.29 -40.27
C GLY A 37 -16.29 -8.99 -40.81
N LEU A 38 -15.12 -8.76 -40.21
CA LEU A 38 -13.86 -9.40 -40.60
C LEU A 38 -13.62 -10.77 -39.94
N TYR A 39 -14.42 -11.12 -38.92
CA TYR A 39 -14.30 -12.40 -38.20
C TYR A 39 -15.44 -13.34 -38.57
N PRO A 40 -15.13 -14.58 -38.97
CA PRO A 40 -16.17 -15.57 -39.23
C PRO A 40 -16.95 -15.88 -37.94
N LYS A 41 -18.28 -15.76 -38.02
CA LYS A 41 -19.13 -16.16 -36.90
C LYS A 41 -18.90 -17.63 -36.62
N PRO A 42 -18.80 -18.07 -35.36
CA PRO A 42 -18.70 -19.49 -35.04
C PRO A 42 -19.90 -20.22 -35.63
N GLN A 43 -19.65 -21.27 -36.43
CA GLN A 43 -20.70 -22.11 -36.96
C GLN A 43 -21.41 -22.81 -35.79
N PRO A 44 -22.74 -22.90 -35.79
CA PRO A 44 -23.45 -23.70 -34.81
C PRO A 44 -23.03 -25.17 -34.96
N LEU A 45 -22.69 -25.80 -33.83
CA LEU A 45 -22.38 -27.22 -33.76
C LEU A 45 -23.57 -28.04 -34.31
N PRO A 46 -23.32 -29.14 -35.04
CA PRO A 46 -24.38 -30.02 -35.53
C PRO A 46 -25.24 -30.54 -34.38
N GLN A 47 -26.53 -30.34 -34.47
CA GLN A 47 -27.50 -30.95 -33.57
C GLN A 47 -27.63 -32.45 -33.90
N ASP A 48 -26.86 -33.27 -33.21
CA ASP A 48 -27.16 -34.69 -33.16
C ASP A 48 -28.15 -34.93 -32.03
N GLY A 49 -29.37 -35.31 -32.44
CA GLY A 49 -30.46 -35.55 -31.51
C GLY A 49 -30.31 -36.91 -30.82
N SER A 50 -29.93 -36.87 -29.55
CA SER A 50 -30.33 -37.97 -28.63
C SER A 50 -30.30 -37.45 -27.18
N ASN A 51 -31.49 -37.39 -26.62
CA ASN A 51 -31.86 -37.48 -25.19
C ASN A 51 -30.82 -37.11 -24.13
N LEU A 52 -30.92 -35.90 -23.62
CA LEU A 52 -30.58 -35.55 -22.21
C LEU A 52 -31.51 -34.41 -21.78
N ASP A 53 -32.83 -34.71 -21.72
CA ASP A 53 -33.77 -33.93 -20.89
C ASP A 53 -33.54 -34.31 -19.43
N SER A 54 -33.33 -33.33 -18.61
CA SER A 54 -33.44 -33.34 -17.13
C SER A 54 -32.21 -33.02 -16.32
N GLU A 55 -31.43 -31.96 -16.64
CA GLU A 55 -30.51 -31.41 -15.60
C GLU A 55 -30.11 -29.94 -15.76
N PHE A 56 -30.79 -29.12 -16.54
CA PHE A 56 -30.51 -27.68 -16.64
C PHE A 56 -31.74 -26.79 -16.41
N ALA A 57 -32.28 -26.86 -15.18
CA ALA A 57 -33.20 -25.85 -14.67
C ALA A 57 -32.53 -25.22 -13.41
N GLY A 58 -31.82 -24.13 -13.59
CA GLY A 58 -31.31 -23.39 -12.42
C GLY A 58 -29.99 -22.64 -12.64
N GLU A 59 -29.77 -22.05 -13.82
CA GLU A 59 -28.65 -21.12 -13.93
C GLU A 59 -29.04 -19.71 -13.48
N GLN A 60 -28.61 -19.36 -12.29
CA GLN A 60 -28.49 -17.96 -11.84
C GLN A 60 -27.38 -17.26 -12.64
N PRO A 61 -27.47 -15.94 -12.87
CA PRO A 61 -26.43 -15.17 -13.60
C PRO A 61 -25.05 -15.34 -12.96
N LEU A 62 -24.06 -15.67 -13.76
CA LEU A 62 -22.66 -15.77 -13.34
C LEU A 62 -22.17 -14.44 -12.81
N ASP A 63 -22.07 -14.34 -11.50
CA ASP A 63 -21.42 -13.23 -10.79
C ASP A 63 -19.89 -13.36 -10.93
N TRP A 64 -19.32 -12.59 -11.86
CA TRP A 64 -17.88 -12.53 -12.11
C TRP A 64 -17.07 -11.87 -10.98
N GLY A 65 -17.74 -11.34 -9.95
CA GLY A 65 -17.10 -10.68 -8.79
C GLY A 65 -16.71 -11.59 -7.63
N ALA A 66 -17.30 -12.80 -7.53
CA ALA A 66 -17.21 -13.58 -6.28
C ALA A 66 -16.03 -14.55 -6.17
N LYS A 67 -15.38 -14.93 -7.29
CA LYS A 67 -14.33 -15.98 -7.24
C LYS A 67 -12.92 -15.50 -6.86
N SER A 68 -12.64 -14.20 -6.90
CA SER A 68 -11.35 -13.66 -6.43
C SER A 68 -11.33 -13.32 -4.94
N GLN A 69 -12.47 -13.38 -4.23
CA GLN A 69 -12.53 -13.10 -2.79
C GLN A 69 -12.47 -14.35 -1.90
N GLU A 70 -12.80 -15.54 -2.41
CA GLU A 70 -12.82 -16.75 -1.58
C GLU A 70 -11.43 -17.36 -1.27
N GLN A 71 -10.39 -16.98 -1.99
CA GLN A 71 -9.02 -17.47 -1.67
C GLN A 71 -8.29 -16.65 -0.61
N ARG A 72 -8.80 -15.46 -0.22
CA ARG A 72 -8.24 -14.65 0.88
C ARG A 72 -8.91 -14.87 2.25
N THR A 73 -9.98 -15.66 2.35
CA THR A 73 -10.75 -15.84 3.60
C THR A 73 -10.41 -17.09 4.40
N LYS A 74 -9.20 -17.63 4.26
CA LYS A 74 -8.72 -18.72 5.14
C LYS A 74 -7.71 -18.26 6.18
N THR A 75 -7.77 -17.02 6.65
CA THR A 75 -7.01 -16.58 7.81
C THR A 75 -7.97 -16.13 8.91
N SER A 76 -7.94 -16.86 10.00
CA SER A 76 -8.44 -16.57 11.35
C SER A 76 -9.66 -15.63 11.47
N LYS A 77 -10.76 -16.16 11.97
CA LYS A 77 -11.92 -15.40 12.46
C LYS A 77 -11.47 -14.49 13.63
N THR A 78 -10.89 -13.34 13.34
CA THR A 78 -10.38 -12.37 14.32
C THR A 78 -11.50 -11.62 15.04
N GLY A 79 -12.77 -11.78 14.62
CA GLY A 79 -13.88 -10.99 15.12
C GLY A 79 -13.96 -9.56 14.58
N THR A 80 -13.07 -9.19 13.65
CA THR A 80 -12.93 -7.84 13.09
C THR A 80 -13.05 -7.82 11.55
N PRO A 81 -14.22 -8.18 10.98
CA PRO A 81 -14.39 -8.35 9.54
C PRO A 81 -14.18 -7.08 8.72
N ALA A 82 -14.50 -5.88 9.25
CA ALA A 82 -14.27 -4.63 8.53
C ALA A 82 -12.78 -4.25 8.52
N LEU A 83 -12.09 -4.41 9.65
CA LEU A 83 -10.64 -4.21 9.74
C LEU A 83 -9.87 -5.22 8.90
N ASP A 84 -10.30 -6.48 8.87
CA ASP A 84 -9.66 -7.52 8.04
C ASP A 84 -9.86 -7.25 6.54
N LYS A 85 -10.94 -6.57 6.15
CA LYS A 85 -11.25 -6.21 4.77
C LYS A 85 -10.52 -4.95 4.29
N TYR A 86 -10.41 -3.93 5.14
CA TYR A 86 -9.91 -2.61 4.78
C TYR A 86 -8.58 -2.26 5.46
N GLY A 87 -8.00 -3.19 6.20
CA GLY A 87 -6.74 -2.97 6.90
C GLY A 87 -5.75 -4.10 6.69
N ARG A 88 -4.50 -3.82 7.08
CA ARG A 88 -3.38 -4.78 7.09
C ARG A 88 -2.89 -4.89 8.52
N ASP A 89 -2.91 -6.09 9.10
CA ASP A 89 -2.41 -6.35 10.45
C ASP A 89 -0.89 -6.43 10.44
N LEU A 90 -0.21 -5.35 10.84
CA LEU A 90 1.24 -5.26 10.87
C LEU A 90 1.84 -6.20 11.93
N THR A 91 1.15 -6.45 13.05
CA THR A 91 1.61 -7.40 14.07
C THR A 91 1.52 -8.85 13.56
N ALA A 92 0.49 -9.18 12.79
CA ALA A 92 0.42 -10.48 12.14
C ALA A 92 1.53 -10.65 11.07
N GLN A 93 1.80 -9.60 10.28
CA GLN A 93 2.90 -9.61 9.31
C GLN A 93 4.27 -9.74 10.01
N ALA A 94 4.47 -9.05 11.15
CA ALA A 94 5.67 -9.20 11.96
C ALA A 94 5.87 -10.65 12.43
N ARG A 95 4.80 -11.28 12.92
CA ARG A 95 4.80 -12.69 13.36
C ARG A 95 5.14 -13.66 12.22
N ASN A 96 4.68 -13.37 11.02
CA ASN A 96 4.93 -14.19 9.83
C ASN A 96 6.32 -13.94 9.22
N GLY A 97 7.07 -12.94 9.69
CA GLY A 97 8.37 -12.57 9.09
C GLY A 97 8.25 -11.85 7.75
N GLU A 98 7.10 -11.18 7.51
CA GLU A 98 6.81 -10.46 6.26
C GLU A 98 7.26 -8.99 6.29
N LEU A 99 7.72 -8.50 7.46
CA LEU A 99 8.21 -7.13 7.62
C LEU A 99 9.73 -7.08 7.55
N ASP A 100 10.24 -6.05 6.89
CA ASP A 100 11.67 -5.78 6.82
C ASP A 100 12.23 -5.33 8.18
N PRO A 101 13.50 -5.62 8.48
CA PRO A 101 14.14 -5.18 9.71
C PRO A 101 14.29 -3.66 9.73
N VAL A 102 13.85 -3.02 10.81
CA VAL A 102 13.94 -1.57 10.99
C VAL A 102 15.21 -1.18 11.75
N VAL A 103 15.98 -0.27 11.18
CA VAL A 103 17.26 0.20 11.71
C VAL A 103 17.22 1.70 12.00
N GLY A 104 17.85 2.13 13.09
CA GLY A 104 18.11 3.54 13.36
C GLY A 104 16.92 4.36 13.88
N ARG A 105 15.78 3.73 14.24
CA ARG A 105 14.54 4.40 14.69
C ARG A 105 14.15 4.12 16.14
N GLN A 106 15.12 3.70 16.97
CA GLN A 106 14.87 3.31 18.35
C GLN A 106 14.26 4.45 19.18
N ALA A 107 14.78 5.66 19.07
CA ALA A 107 14.32 6.81 19.84
C ALA A 107 12.86 7.18 19.49
N GLU A 108 12.53 7.18 18.20
CA GLU A 108 11.16 7.47 17.74
C GLU A 108 10.19 6.37 18.16
N ILE A 109 10.56 5.08 18.03
CA ILE A 109 9.75 3.97 18.47
C ILE A 109 9.52 4.04 19.99
N GLU A 110 10.54 4.26 20.80
CA GLU A 110 10.41 4.44 22.24
C GLU A 110 9.49 5.60 22.60
N ARG A 111 9.61 6.71 21.85
CA ARG A 111 8.73 7.87 22.05
C ARG A 111 7.27 7.53 21.72
N VAL A 112 7.02 6.78 20.65
CA VAL A 112 5.69 6.30 20.29
C VAL A 112 5.14 5.39 21.40
N VAL A 113 5.92 4.44 21.91
CA VAL A 113 5.54 3.55 23.03
C VAL A 113 5.16 4.37 24.28
N GLN A 114 5.98 5.36 24.65
CA GLN A 114 5.69 6.26 25.77
C GLN A 114 4.35 6.98 25.60
N ILE A 115 4.07 7.49 24.39
CA ILE A 115 2.83 8.21 24.11
C ILE A 115 1.65 7.28 24.18
N LEU A 116 1.72 6.10 23.55
CA LEU A 116 0.65 5.09 23.57
C LEU A 116 0.32 4.60 24.98
N SER A 117 1.29 4.60 25.88
CA SER A 117 1.11 4.19 27.30
C SER A 117 0.51 5.27 28.19
N ARG A 118 0.24 6.48 27.68
CA ARG A 118 -0.31 7.60 28.47
C ARG A 118 -1.81 7.42 28.67
N ARG A 119 -2.33 7.92 29.79
CA ARG A 119 -3.76 7.95 30.07
C ARG A 119 -4.54 8.95 29.18
N LYS A 120 -3.91 10.06 28.79
CA LYS A 120 -4.48 11.12 27.96
C LYS A 120 -3.45 11.53 26.92
N LYS A 121 -3.87 12.04 25.76
CA LYS A 121 -3.01 12.38 24.61
C LYS A 121 -2.15 11.18 24.22
N ASN A 122 -2.79 10.02 24.13
CA ASN A 122 -2.15 8.73 23.85
C ASN A 122 -2.15 8.36 22.36
N ASN A 123 -2.41 9.32 21.47
CA ASN A 123 -2.32 9.15 20.03
C ASN A 123 -1.06 9.84 19.52
N PRO A 124 0.01 9.14 19.15
CA PRO A 124 1.17 9.74 18.50
C PRO A 124 0.82 10.14 17.06
N ILE A 125 1.41 11.24 16.60
CA ILE A 125 1.42 11.61 15.19
C ILE A 125 2.86 11.80 14.73
N LEU A 126 3.26 10.99 13.75
CA LEU A 126 4.57 11.03 13.11
C LEU A 126 4.56 12.13 12.06
N ILE A 127 5.44 13.13 12.21
CA ILE A 127 5.51 14.29 11.34
C ILE A 127 6.90 14.34 10.71
N GLY A 128 6.97 14.29 9.39
CA GLY A 128 8.23 14.35 8.66
C GLY A 128 7.99 14.39 7.15
N GLU A 129 9.04 14.70 6.41
CA GLU A 129 8.97 14.75 4.95
C GLU A 129 8.63 13.38 4.35
N PRO A 130 8.17 13.30 3.09
CA PRO A 130 7.99 12.03 2.39
C PRO A 130 9.30 11.24 2.34
N GLY A 131 9.25 9.92 2.46
CA GLY A 131 10.42 9.05 2.34
C GLY A 131 11.35 9.01 3.55
N VAL A 132 11.05 9.71 4.67
CA VAL A 132 11.91 9.64 5.89
C VAL A 132 11.69 8.38 6.74
N GLY A 133 10.80 7.46 6.35
CA GLY A 133 10.59 6.20 7.07
C GLY A 133 9.56 6.28 8.21
N LYS A 134 8.50 7.10 8.07
CA LYS A 134 7.41 7.16 9.08
C LYS A 134 6.70 5.82 9.25
N SER A 135 6.39 5.13 8.17
CA SER A 135 5.72 3.82 8.19
C SER A 135 6.63 2.75 8.78
N ALA A 136 7.95 2.79 8.49
CA ALA A 136 8.95 1.90 9.07
C ALA A 136 9.02 1.98 10.62
N ILE A 137 8.78 3.16 11.22
CA ILE A 137 8.69 3.30 12.68
C ILE A 137 7.54 2.47 13.24
N VAL A 138 6.39 2.42 12.55
CA VAL A 138 5.22 1.66 13.00
C VAL A 138 5.42 0.16 12.77
N GLU A 139 6.06 -0.22 11.68
CA GLU A 139 6.49 -1.61 11.41
C GLU A 139 7.50 -2.08 12.45
N GLY A 140 8.49 -1.25 12.79
CA GLY A 140 9.44 -1.53 13.87
C GLY A 140 8.77 -1.66 15.24
N LEU A 141 7.72 -0.89 15.51
CA LEU A 141 6.90 -1.06 16.71
C LEU A 141 6.16 -2.40 16.70
N ALA A 142 5.59 -2.81 15.55
CA ALA A 142 4.93 -4.10 15.42
C ALA A 142 5.90 -5.26 15.67
N LEU A 143 7.12 -5.19 15.13
CA LEU A 143 8.19 -6.17 15.39
C LEU A 143 8.53 -6.24 16.89
N ARG A 144 8.65 -5.11 17.59
CA ARG A 144 8.94 -5.08 19.05
C ARG A 144 7.78 -5.58 19.91
N ILE A 145 6.54 -5.41 19.49
CA ILE A 145 5.38 -5.98 20.19
C ILE A 145 5.42 -7.51 20.09
N GLU A 146 5.68 -8.04 18.90
CA GLU A 146 5.73 -9.49 18.67
C GLU A 146 6.96 -10.16 19.30
N SER A 147 8.11 -9.48 19.35
CA SER A 147 9.31 -9.99 20.05
C SER A 147 9.19 -9.91 21.59
N GLY A 148 8.17 -9.22 22.11
CA GLY A 148 7.97 -9.05 23.56
C GLY A 148 8.86 -7.98 24.20
N GLU A 149 9.57 -7.17 23.40
CA GLU A 149 10.46 -6.11 23.91
C GLU A 149 9.68 -4.93 24.54
N THR A 150 8.39 -4.82 24.26
CA THR A 150 7.51 -3.77 24.78
C THR A 150 6.45 -4.32 25.72
N ALA A 151 6.81 -4.55 26.98
CA ALA A 151 5.89 -5.11 27.99
C ALA A 151 4.61 -4.26 28.19
N THR A 152 4.69 -2.92 28.04
CA THR A 152 3.54 -2.01 28.19
C THR A 152 2.50 -2.13 27.07
N LEU A 153 2.88 -2.67 25.93
CA LEU A 153 2.02 -2.90 24.76
C LEU A 153 1.82 -4.40 24.48
N ALA A 154 2.13 -5.27 25.43
CA ALA A 154 1.94 -6.71 25.27
C ALA A 154 0.48 -7.03 24.93
N GLY A 155 0.27 -7.87 23.93
CA GLY A 155 -1.05 -8.24 23.43
C GLY A 155 -1.77 -7.18 22.59
N LYS A 156 -1.15 -6.03 22.32
CA LYS A 156 -1.68 -5.04 21.36
C LYS A 156 -1.45 -5.51 19.92
N ARG A 157 -2.38 -5.12 19.04
CA ARG A 157 -2.31 -5.34 17.60
C ARG A 157 -2.26 -4.01 16.88
N ILE A 158 -1.42 -3.87 15.88
CA ILE A 158 -1.37 -2.67 15.03
C ILE A 158 -1.99 -3.03 13.69
N VAL A 159 -3.07 -2.31 13.33
CA VAL A 159 -3.74 -2.48 12.05
C VAL A 159 -3.61 -1.19 11.24
N SER A 160 -2.95 -1.27 10.10
CA SER A 160 -2.82 -0.18 9.14
C SER A 160 -4.07 -0.09 8.28
N LEU A 161 -4.75 1.05 8.30
CA LEU A 161 -5.98 1.29 7.53
C LEU A 161 -5.64 1.71 6.10
N ASP A 162 -6.18 1.00 5.12
CA ASP A 162 -6.10 1.35 3.71
C ASP A 162 -7.31 2.20 3.30
N ILE A 163 -7.10 3.51 3.27
CA ILE A 163 -8.13 4.48 2.88
C ILE A 163 -8.54 4.32 1.42
N ALA A 164 -7.61 3.98 0.54
CA ALA A 164 -7.91 3.79 -0.88
C ALA A 164 -8.88 2.61 -1.08
N SER A 165 -8.66 1.49 -0.40
CA SER A 165 -9.56 0.34 -0.39
C SER A 165 -10.94 0.67 0.21
N MET A 166 -11.00 1.57 1.18
CA MET A 166 -12.27 2.02 1.76
C MET A 166 -13.09 2.88 0.79
N VAL A 167 -12.43 3.64 -0.08
CA VAL A 167 -13.07 4.49 -1.09
C VAL A 167 -13.42 3.70 -2.35
N ALA A 168 -12.61 2.72 -2.72
CA ALA A 168 -12.79 1.93 -3.92
C ALA A 168 -14.20 1.29 -3.96
N GLY A 169 -14.88 1.43 -5.12
CA GLY A 169 -16.22 0.88 -5.34
C GLY A 169 -17.34 1.57 -4.54
N THR A 170 -17.11 2.72 -3.92
CA THR A 170 -18.18 3.53 -3.34
C THR A 170 -18.77 4.45 -4.41
N THR A 171 -20.04 4.26 -4.74
CA THR A 171 -20.77 5.10 -5.68
C THR A 171 -21.35 6.35 -4.99
N TYR A 172 -21.62 6.26 -3.69
CA TYR A 172 -22.22 7.32 -2.90
C TYR A 172 -21.44 7.54 -1.60
N ARG A 173 -21.35 8.80 -1.18
CA ARG A 173 -20.69 9.24 0.07
C ARG A 173 -21.10 8.40 1.31
N GLY A 174 -22.38 8.03 1.42
CA GLY A 174 -22.90 7.25 2.55
C GLY A 174 -22.25 5.88 2.71
N GLN A 175 -21.84 5.23 1.61
CA GLN A 175 -21.21 3.90 1.69
C GLN A 175 -19.82 3.97 2.34
N PHE A 176 -19.04 5.00 2.06
CA PHE A 176 -17.76 5.22 2.74
C PHE A 176 -17.97 5.51 4.23
N GLU A 177 -18.96 6.33 4.56
CA GLU A 177 -19.32 6.63 5.94
C GLU A 177 -19.74 5.38 6.73
N GLU A 178 -20.50 4.46 6.12
CA GLU A 178 -20.88 3.18 6.71
C GLU A 178 -19.69 2.27 6.96
N ARG A 179 -18.75 2.19 5.97
CA ARG A 179 -17.50 1.41 6.13
C ARG A 179 -16.67 1.96 7.29
N MET A 180 -16.50 3.28 7.37
CA MET A 180 -15.76 3.92 8.46
C MET A 180 -16.43 3.71 9.82
N LYS A 181 -17.77 3.81 9.90
CA LYS A 181 -18.53 3.50 11.12
C LYS A 181 -18.34 2.04 11.55
N SER A 182 -18.32 1.11 10.60
CA SER A 182 -18.07 -0.31 10.90
C SER A 182 -16.68 -0.53 11.49
N VAL A 183 -15.65 0.08 10.92
CA VAL A 183 -14.27 0.05 11.44
C VAL A 183 -14.20 0.61 12.87
N ILE A 184 -14.82 1.78 13.12
CA ILE A 184 -14.82 2.39 14.45
C ILE A 184 -15.57 1.52 15.45
N ASN A 185 -16.69 0.91 15.08
CA ASN A 185 -17.44 0.00 15.95
C ASN A 185 -16.63 -1.25 16.30
N GLU A 186 -15.81 -1.76 15.40
CA GLU A 186 -14.89 -2.86 15.69
C GLU A 186 -13.79 -2.42 16.65
N LEU A 187 -13.16 -1.27 16.42
CA LEU A 187 -12.13 -0.71 17.31
C LEU A 187 -12.66 -0.48 18.73
N HIS A 188 -13.92 -0.08 18.88
CA HIS A 188 -14.58 0.03 20.19
C HIS A 188 -14.69 -1.30 20.94
N LYS A 189 -14.98 -2.39 20.21
CA LYS A 189 -15.12 -3.73 20.79
C LYS A 189 -13.76 -4.38 21.07
N HIS A 190 -12.71 -3.91 20.39
CA HIS A 190 -11.36 -4.45 20.40
C HIS A 190 -10.34 -3.39 20.84
N PRO A 191 -10.31 -3.02 22.15
CA PRO A 191 -9.40 -1.99 22.65
C PRO A 191 -7.92 -2.38 22.61
N GLU A 192 -7.61 -3.64 22.31
CA GLU A 192 -6.27 -4.13 22.04
C GLU A 192 -5.73 -3.65 20.69
N ILE A 193 -6.59 -3.17 19.77
CA ILE A 193 -6.18 -2.73 18.44
C ILE A 193 -5.75 -1.26 18.49
N ILE A 194 -4.59 -0.99 17.94
CA ILE A 194 -4.07 0.35 17.64
C ILE A 194 -4.21 0.57 16.15
N LEU A 195 -4.98 1.58 15.74
CA LEU A 195 -5.16 1.93 14.35
C LEU A 195 -3.96 2.72 13.85
N PHE A 196 -3.33 2.31 12.77
CA PHE A 196 -2.36 3.12 12.05
C PHE A 196 -3.01 3.73 10.80
N VAL A 197 -2.87 5.03 10.65
CA VAL A 197 -3.36 5.77 9.47
C VAL A 197 -2.21 6.54 8.87
N ASP A 198 -1.74 6.05 7.74
CA ASP A 198 -0.79 6.82 6.94
C ASP A 198 -1.51 7.95 6.22
N GLU A 199 -0.80 9.04 5.95
CA GLU A 199 -1.38 10.26 5.36
C GLU A 199 -2.70 10.70 6.04
N ILE A 200 -2.74 10.68 7.37
CA ILE A 200 -3.97 10.96 8.17
C ILE A 200 -4.66 12.28 7.78
N HIS A 201 -3.93 13.21 7.18
CA HIS A 201 -4.47 14.47 6.66
C HIS A 201 -5.51 14.26 5.55
N THR A 202 -5.44 13.16 4.79
CA THR A 202 -6.42 12.83 3.73
C THR A 202 -7.82 12.61 4.31
N ILE A 203 -7.89 12.07 5.53
CA ILE A 203 -9.14 11.88 6.26
C ILE A 203 -9.57 13.17 6.97
N MET A 204 -8.61 13.96 7.48
CA MET A 204 -8.87 15.09 8.37
C MET A 204 -9.07 16.42 7.63
N GLY A 205 -8.50 16.58 6.43
CA GLY A 205 -8.49 17.84 5.67
C GLY A 205 -9.62 18.02 4.67
N ALA A 206 -10.45 17.04 4.47
CA ALA A 206 -11.40 16.94 3.39
C ALA A 206 -12.66 17.83 3.51
N GLY A 207 -12.77 18.69 4.53
CA GLY A 207 -13.98 19.45 4.83
C GLY A 207 -14.30 20.63 3.91
N ASN A 208 -13.44 21.08 3.01
CA ASN A 208 -13.60 22.35 2.26
C ASN A 208 -13.74 22.22 0.74
N ALA A 209 -13.66 21.04 0.14
CA ALA A 209 -13.92 20.84 -1.28
C ALA A 209 -15.26 20.13 -1.48
N GLN A 210 -16.12 20.68 -2.36
CA GLN A 210 -17.36 20.01 -2.78
C GLN A 210 -17.02 18.63 -3.33
N GLY A 211 -17.37 17.56 -2.56
CA GLY A 211 -17.07 16.16 -2.92
C GLY A 211 -16.05 15.47 -2.04
N SER A 212 -15.45 16.13 -1.06
CA SER A 212 -14.48 15.49 -0.17
C SER A 212 -15.16 14.57 0.86
N LEU A 213 -14.51 13.42 1.08
CA LEU A 213 -14.97 12.37 1.99
C LEU A 213 -14.93 12.88 3.44
N ASP A 214 -16.07 12.95 4.11
CA ASP A 214 -16.20 13.55 5.45
C ASP A 214 -15.91 12.54 6.57
N ALA A 215 -14.85 11.72 6.37
CA ALA A 215 -14.36 10.77 7.35
C ALA A 215 -13.93 11.46 8.66
N ALA A 216 -13.52 12.72 8.56
CA ALA A 216 -13.18 13.54 9.70
C ALA A 216 -14.32 13.63 10.71
N ASN A 217 -15.55 13.83 10.26
CA ASN A 217 -16.71 13.97 11.15
C ASN A 217 -17.07 12.69 11.90
N ILE A 218 -16.61 11.53 11.43
CA ILE A 218 -16.84 10.24 12.06
C ILE A 218 -15.68 9.87 13.00
N LEU A 219 -14.42 10.07 12.54
CA LEU A 219 -13.23 9.70 13.33
C LEU A 219 -12.92 10.70 14.45
N LYS A 220 -13.13 12.01 14.21
CA LYS A 220 -12.89 13.07 15.21
C LYS A 220 -13.62 12.84 16.55
N PRO A 221 -14.92 12.52 16.59
CA PRO A 221 -15.60 12.25 17.85
C PRO A 221 -15.03 11.04 18.59
N ALA A 222 -14.72 9.95 17.89
CA ALA A 222 -14.15 8.73 18.48
C ALA A 222 -12.76 9.01 19.10
N LEU A 223 -11.89 9.73 18.40
CA LEU A 223 -10.59 10.17 18.90
C LEU A 223 -10.77 11.17 20.07
N ALA A 224 -11.73 12.10 19.96
CA ALA A 224 -11.99 13.10 20.99
C ALA A 224 -12.48 12.49 22.30
N ARG A 225 -13.27 11.42 22.26
CA ARG A 225 -13.72 10.69 23.45
C ARG A 225 -12.67 9.72 23.99
N GLY A 226 -11.60 9.44 23.22
CA GLY A 226 -10.57 8.46 23.59
C GLY A 226 -11.02 7.02 23.45
N GLU A 227 -11.99 6.79 22.59
CA GLU A 227 -12.59 5.49 22.32
C GLU A 227 -11.71 4.64 21.38
N VAL A 228 -10.87 5.30 20.60
CA VAL A 228 -9.95 4.68 19.64
C VAL A 228 -8.54 5.15 19.92
N GLN A 229 -7.58 4.25 19.91
CA GLN A 229 -6.16 4.53 19.95
C GLN A 229 -5.59 4.52 18.53
N CYS A 230 -4.93 5.60 18.14
CA CYS A 230 -4.48 5.81 16.75
C CYS A 230 -3.04 6.33 16.68
N ILE A 231 -2.27 5.81 15.74
CA ILE A 231 -1.00 6.37 15.29
C ILE A 231 -1.28 7.03 13.93
N GLY A 232 -1.02 8.32 13.80
CA GLY A 232 -1.10 9.03 12.53
C GLY A 232 0.27 9.27 11.92
N ALA A 233 0.38 9.32 10.61
CA ALA A 233 1.56 9.81 9.90
C ALA A 233 1.15 10.91 8.91
N THR A 234 1.98 11.94 8.77
CA THR A 234 1.72 13.07 7.86
C THR A 234 3.00 13.87 7.59
N THR A 235 2.93 14.80 6.64
CA THR A 235 4.01 15.77 6.40
C THR A 235 3.86 17.00 7.28
N ILE A 236 4.94 17.81 7.41
CA ILE A 236 4.94 19.06 8.18
C ILE A 236 3.92 20.05 7.61
N SER A 237 3.86 20.17 6.28
CA SER A 237 2.95 21.07 5.58
C SER A 237 1.49 20.69 5.80
N GLU A 238 1.15 19.41 5.68
CA GLU A 238 -0.21 18.92 5.82
C GLU A 238 -0.66 18.91 7.29
N TYR A 239 0.26 18.64 8.23
CA TYR A 239 -0.02 18.79 9.66
C TYR A 239 -0.52 20.20 10.00
N ARG A 240 0.21 21.23 9.52
CA ARG A 240 -0.13 22.65 9.76
C ARG A 240 -1.46 23.05 9.12
N LYS A 241 -1.79 22.49 7.94
CA LYS A 241 -3.03 22.81 7.23
C LYS A 241 -4.26 22.17 7.86
N SER A 242 -4.18 20.91 8.27
CA SER A 242 -5.32 20.05 8.53
C SER A 242 -5.53 19.73 10.01
N ILE A 243 -4.47 19.56 10.81
CA ILE A 243 -4.56 19.07 12.19
C ILE A 243 -4.28 20.18 13.20
N GLU A 244 -3.27 20.98 12.99
CA GLU A 244 -2.88 22.06 13.93
C GLU A 244 -3.97 23.13 14.10
N LYS A 245 -4.77 23.37 13.04
CA LYS A 245 -5.89 24.31 13.07
C LYS A 245 -7.12 23.77 13.80
N ASP A 246 -7.20 22.47 13.98
CA ASP A 246 -8.31 21.82 14.68
C ASP A 246 -7.93 21.58 16.15
N GLY A 247 -8.36 22.47 17.02
CA GLY A 247 -8.04 22.37 18.45
C GLY A 247 -8.58 21.13 19.16
N ALA A 248 -9.55 20.43 18.59
CA ALA A 248 -10.04 19.16 19.13
C ALA A 248 -9.05 18.02 18.83
N LEU A 249 -8.47 17.99 17.64
CA LEU A 249 -7.46 17.02 17.23
C LEU A 249 -6.10 17.32 17.87
N GLU A 250 -5.66 18.56 17.85
CA GLU A 250 -4.37 18.96 18.44
C GLU A 250 -4.24 18.55 19.92
N ARG A 251 -5.35 18.64 20.67
CA ARG A 251 -5.38 18.20 22.08
C ARG A 251 -5.31 16.69 22.28
N ARG A 252 -5.51 15.89 21.22
CA ARG A 252 -5.53 14.43 21.28
C ARG A 252 -4.29 13.77 20.74
N PHE A 253 -3.65 14.44 19.77
CA PHE A 253 -2.39 13.96 19.19
C PHE A 253 -1.17 14.52 19.92
N GLN A 254 -0.13 13.70 20.02
CA GLN A 254 1.19 14.09 20.49
C GLN A 254 2.19 14.00 19.33
N LYS A 255 2.84 15.12 19.01
CA LYS A 255 3.80 15.22 17.90
C LYS A 255 5.06 14.37 18.19
N VAL A 256 5.47 13.62 17.17
CA VAL A 256 6.77 12.93 17.08
C VAL A 256 7.40 13.37 15.77
N MET A 257 8.47 14.14 15.84
CA MET A 257 9.18 14.61 14.65
C MET A 257 10.08 13.50 14.13
N VAL A 258 9.99 13.22 12.83
CA VAL A 258 10.80 12.22 12.14
C VAL A 258 11.71 12.93 11.17
N GLN A 259 13.00 12.94 11.48
CA GLN A 259 14.02 13.55 10.63
C GLN A 259 14.51 12.56 9.56
N PRO A 260 15.01 13.05 8.41
CA PRO A 260 15.77 12.22 7.50
C PRO A 260 16.94 11.54 8.22
N THR A 261 17.29 10.34 7.81
CA THR A 261 18.48 9.65 8.33
C THR A 261 19.77 10.31 7.82
N SER A 262 20.83 10.21 8.60
CA SER A 262 22.17 10.58 8.14
C SER A 262 22.68 9.62 7.05
N ALA A 263 23.76 9.97 6.37
CA ALA A 263 24.41 9.09 5.39
C ALA A 263 24.87 7.78 6.03
N GLU A 264 25.44 7.84 7.25
CA GLU A 264 25.90 6.67 8.00
C GLU A 264 24.73 5.78 8.42
N GLU A 265 23.64 6.37 8.96
CA GLU A 265 22.43 5.63 9.31
C GLU A 265 21.79 5.00 8.09
N THR A 266 21.75 5.73 6.95
CA THR A 266 21.21 5.23 5.68
C THR A 266 22.03 4.04 5.19
N TYR A 267 23.35 4.11 5.24
CA TYR A 267 24.23 2.99 4.90
C TYR A 267 23.96 1.75 5.77
N ALA A 268 23.80 1.95 7.07
CA ALA A 268 23.45 0.86 7.99
C ALA A 268 22.08 0.22 7.66
N VAL A 269 21.10 1.05 7.25
CA VAL A 269 19.80 0.56 6.75
C VAL A 269 20.00 -0.29 5.50
N LEU A 270 20.69 0.24 4.46
CA LEU A 270 20.92 -0.49 3.20
C LEU A 270 21.63 -1.80 3.44
N THR A 271 22.68 -1.83 4.26
CA THR A 271 23.42 -3.05 4.60
C THR A 271 22.49 -4.10 5.18
N ARG A 272 21.53 -3.71 6.04
CA ARG A 272 20.63 -4.66 6.70
C ARG A 272 19.58 -5.23 5.77
N ILE A 273 19.07 -4.42 4.82
CA ILE A 273 18.02 -4.85 3.89
C ILE A 273 18.57 -5.44 2.58
N SER A 274 19.87 -5.25 2.29
CA SER A 274 20.50 -5.71 1.04
C SER A 274 20.34 -7.21 0.78
N GLU A 275 20.32 -8.05 1.82
CA GLU A 275 20.12 -9.49 1.69
C GLU A 275 18.69 -9.81 1.21
N VAL A 276 17.67 -9.10 1.71
CA VAL A 276 16.26 -9.29 1.34
C VAL A 276 16.06 -8.89 -0.11
N TYR A 277 16.53 -7.68 -0.49
CA TYR A 277 16.46 -7.20 -1.88
C TYR A 277 17.30 -8.03 -2.83
N GLY A 278 18.48 -8.49 -2.37
CA GLY A 278 19.34 -9.38 -3.14
C GLY A 278 18.69 -10.74 -3.42
N ALA A 279 17.98 -11.29 -2.45
CA ALA A 279 17.20 -12.52 -2.62
C ALA A 279 16.04 -12.32 -3.61
N PHE A 280 15.34 -11.17 -3.54
CA PHE A 280 14.22 -10.83 -4.42
C PHE A 280 14.68 -10.66 -5.88
N HIS A 281 15.76 -9.92 -6.10
CA HIS A 281 16.31 -9.66 -7.45
C HIS A 281 17.25 -10.72 -7.96
N HIS A 282 17.57 -11.74 -7.15
CA HIS A 282 18.60 -12.76 -7.48
C HIS A 282 19.99 -12.15 -7.76
N VAL A 283 20.37 -11.14 -6.99
CA VAL A 283 21.65 -10.43 -7.07
C VAL A 283 22.33 -10.38 -5.70
N GLN A 284 23.59 -9.95 -5.69
CA GLN A 284 24.32 -9.62 -4.47
C GLN A 284 24.86 -8.20 -4.60
N TYR A 285 24.62 -7.37 -3.58
CA TYR A 285 25.15 -6.00 -3.56
C TYR A 285 26.54 -6.00 -2.96
N THR A 286 27.51 -5.37 -3.65
CA THR A 286 28.83 -5.15 -3.09
C THR A 286 28.79 -4.00 -2.06
N GLU A 287 29.78 -3.96 -1.17
CA GLU A 287 29.89 -2.88 -0.18
C GLU A 287 30.05 -1.51 -0.86
N GLU A 288 30.83 -1.46 -1.94
CA GLU A 288 31.03 -0.27 -2.76
C GLU A 288 29.73 0.19 -3.43
N ALA A 289 28.87 -0.74 -3.87
CA ALA A 289 27.58 -0.40 -4.44
C ALA A 289 26.65 0.24 -3.38
N LEU A 290 26.60 -0.31 -2.15
CA LEU A 290 25.82 0.26 -1.06
C LEU A 290 26.32 1.66 -0.66
N HIS A 291 27.63 1.86 -0.60
CA HIS A 291 28.20 3.19 -0.41
C HIS A 291 27.87 4.15 -1.55
N ALA A 292 27.90 3.66 -2.80
CA ALA A 292 27.53 4.46 -3.97
C ALA A 292 26.05 4.87 -3.95
N CYS A 293 25.12 3.98 -3.51
CA CYS A 293 23.72 4.34 -3.33
C CYS A 293 23.57 5.58 -2.45
N VAL A 294 24.21 5.61 -1.31
CA VAL A 294 24.15 6.76 -0.39
C VAL A 294 24.82 7.99 -1.00
N LYS A 295 26.07 7.86 -1.44
CA LYS A 295 26.90 8.99 -1.91
C LYS A 295 26.32 9.66 -3.16
N LEU A 296 25.88 8.85 -4.14
CA LEU A 296 25.41 9.39 -5.42
C LEU A 296 23.99 9.97 -5.29
N THR A 297 23.10 9.34 -4.52
CA THR A 297 21.77 9.89 -4.31
C THR A 297 21.79 11.14 -3.43
N ASP A 298 22.72 11.25 -2.47
CA ASP A 298 22.90 12.47 -1.70
C ASP A 298 23.31 13.66 -2.62
N ARG A 299 24.20 13.38 -3.57
CA ARG A 299 24.76 14.42 -4.43
C ARG A 299 23.82 14.83 -5.57
N TYR A 300 23.09 13.89 -6.17
CA TYR A 300 22.37 14.11 -7.43
C TYR A 300 20.84 14.12 -7.30
N ILE A 301 20.27 13.54 -6.21
CA ILE A 301 18.84 13.54 -5.95
C ILE A 301 18.57 14.44 -4.75
N THR A 302 18.23 15.71 -5.02
CA THR A 302 18.09 16.75 -4.00
C THR A 302 16.65 17.01 -3.58
N ASP A 303 15.69 16.53 -4.33
CA ASP A 303 14.25 16.68 -4.12
C ASP A 303 13.62 15.60 -3.23
N ARG A 304 14.41 14.57 -2.85
CA ARG A 304 13.99 13.45 -2.00
C ARG A 304 14.88 13.31 -0.77
N PHE A 305 14.35 12.60 0.23
CA PHE A 305 15.00 12.44 1.53
C PHE A 305 15.52 11.01 1.75
N PHE A 306 16.52 10.88 2.60
CA PHE A 306 16.97 9.61 3.13
C PHE A 306 15.97 9.03 4.14
N PRO A 307 15.86 7.68 4.22
CA PRO A 307 16.61 6.68 3.47
C PRO A 307 16.01 6.33 2.09
N ASP A 308 14.82 6.79 1.75
CA ASP A 308 13.99 6.36 0.62
C ASP A 308 14.75 6.45 -0.72
N LYS A 309 15.34 7.60 -1.05
CA LYS A 309 16.09 7.79 -2.29
C LYS A 309 17.26 6.82 -2.49
N ALA A 310 17.87 6.37 -1.40
CA ALA A 310 18.97 5.41 -1.47
C ALA A 310 18.46 3.96 -1.57
N ILE A 311 17.34 3.65 -0.94
CA ILE A 311 16.64 2.36 -1.08
C ILE A 311 16.14 2.20 -2.51
N ASP A 312 15.50 3.22 -3.09
CA ASP A 312 15.02 3.21 -4.48
C ASP A 312 16.19 2.96 -5.46
N ALA A 313 17.32 3.62 -5.27
CA ALA A 313 18.49 3.42 -6.12
C ALA A 313 19.05 1.99 -6.01
N MET A 314 19.05 1.41 -4.82
CA MET A 314 19.46 0.02 -4.59
C MET A 314 18.49 -0.95 -5.27
N ASP A 315 17.18 -0.76 -5.09
CA ASP A 315 16.12 -1.60 -5.65
C ASP A 315 16.14 -1.57 -7.19
N GLU A 316 16.20 -0.38 -7.79
CA GLU A 316 16.26 -0.21 -9.24
C GLU A 316 17.53 -0.82 -9.84
N ALA A 317 18.68 -0.71 -9.14
CA ALA A 317 19.93 -1.32 -9.60
C ALA A 317 19.87 -2.85 -9.54
N GLY A 318 19.27 -3.44 -8.52
CA GLY A 318 19.05 -4.88 -8.45
C GLY A 318 18.16 -5.38 -9.59
N ALA A 319 17.06 -4.68 -9.86
CA ALA A 319 16.18 -4.97 -10.99
C ALA A 319 16.89 -4.83 -12.33
N TRP A 320 17.71 -3.77 -12.49
CA TRP A 320 18.50 -3.54 -13.72
C TRP A 320 19.47 -4.67 -13.99
N VAL A 321 20.31 -5.03 -13.03
CA VAL A 321 21.32 -6.09 -13.16
C VAL A 321 20.68 -7.45 -13.46
N ASN A 322 19.57 -7.78 -12.79
CA ASN A 322 18.81 -9.01 -13.06
C ASN A 322 18.28 -9.03 -14.51
N ASN A 323 17.66 -7.95 -14.98
CA ASN A 323 17.12 -7.86 -16.34
C ASN A 323 18.21 -7.95 -17.41
N GLU A 324 19.37 -7.32 -17.21
CA GLU A 324 20.53 -7.44 -18.11
C GLU A 324 21.06 -8.89 -18.16
N ALA A 325 21.00 -9.59 -17.00
CA ALA A 325 21.38 -10.98 -16.91
C ALA A 325 20.46 -11.88 -17.75
N MET A 326 19.17 -11.66 -17.67
CA MET A 326 18.19 -12.43 -18.44
C MET A 326 18.37 -12.22 -19.96
N ARG A 327 18.68 -11.01 -20.38
CA ARG A 327 18.95 -10.69 -21.81
C ARG A 327 20.17 -11.39 -22.37
N ARG A 328 21.21 -11.62 -21.53
CA ARG A 328 22.47 -12.24 -21.96
C ARG A 328 22.48 -13.76 -21.83
N GLU A 329 21.36 -14.41 -21.53
CA GLU A 329 21.19 -15.87 -21.37
C GLU A 329 22.11 -16.55 -20.34
N THR A 330 22.74 -15.79 -19.45
CA THR A 330 23.57 -16.33 -18.38
C THR A 330 22.68 -16.79 -17.24
N LYS A 331 22.07 -17.95 -17.37
CA LYS A 331 21.25 -18.59 -16.34
C LYS A 331 22.15 -19.25 -15.29
N GLY A 332 21.99 -18.88 -14.03
CA GLY A 332 22.41 -19.68 -12.88
C GLY A 332 23.43 -19.07 -11.93
N GLU A 333 24.08 -17.95 -12.22
CA GLU A 333 24.99 -17.28 -11.28
C GLU A 333 24.32 -16.05 -10.66
N ARG A 334 24.42 -15.93 -9.33
CA ARG A 334 24.00 -14.74 -8.59
C ARG A 334 24.95 -13.60 -8.97
N ARG A 335 24.43 -12.52 -9.53
CA ARG A 335 25.25 -11.44 -10.04
C ARG A 335 25.51 -10.40 -8.98
N GLU A 336 26.68 -9.80 -9.02
CA GLU A 336 27.07 -8.69 -8.17
C GLU A 336 26.57 -7.36 -8.79
N VAL A 337 25.95 -6.54 -7.97
CA VAL A 337 25.65 -5.14 -8.27
C VAL A 337 26.84 -4.31 -7.84
N MET A 338 27.43 -3.60 -8.80
CA MET A 338 28.64 -2.80 -8.61
C MET A 338 28.33 -1.30 -8.51
N GLU A 339 29.31 -0.49 -8.08
CA GLU A 339 29.23 0.97 -8.07
C GLU A 339 28.83 1.55 -9.44
N THR A 340 29.30 0.96 -10.53
CA THR A 340 28.97 1.39 -11.90
C THR A 340 27.50 1.23 -12.24
N ASP A 341 26.86 0.19 -11.74
CA ASP A 341 25.43 -0.06 -11.96
C ASP A 341 24.60 0.98 -11.20
N ILE A 342 24.97 1.28 -9.97
CA ILE A 342 24.36 2.35 -9.18
C ILE A 342 24.53 3.71 -9.86
N ALA A 343 25.73 4.02 -10.37
CA ALA A 343 25.98 5.28 -11.08
C ALA A 343 25.11 5.41 -12.33
N PHE A 344 24.93 4.32 -13.07
CA PHE A 344 24.03 4.27 -14.22
C PHE A 344 22.59 4.54 -13.83
N VAL A 345 22.09 3.86 -12.80
CA VAL A 345 20.71 4.01 -12.32
C VAL A 345 20.47 5.43 -11.81
N VAL A 346 21.33 5.95 -10.92
CA VAL A 346 21.20 7.31 -10.38
C VAL A 346 21.22 8.37 -11.48
N SER A 347 21.98 8.18 -12.55
CA SER A 347 21.99 9.10 -13.70
C SER A 347 20.66 9.13 -14.47
N ARG A 348 19.79 8.14 -14.28
CA ARG A 348 18.45 8.10 -14.88
C ARG A 348 17.35 8.57 -13.94
N MET A 349 17.63 8.52 -12.63
CA MET A 349 16.70 9.00 -11.58
C MET A 349 16.82 10.51 -11.34
N SER A 350 17.98 11.11 -11.68
CA SER A 350 18.27 12.56 -11.60
C SER A 350 17.85 13.28 -12.90
#